data_026faa4c20999984a159daa38f4eeaf4
#
_entry.id   026faa4c20999984a159daa38f4eeaf4
#
_cell.length_a   1.000
_cell.length_b   1.000
_cell.length_c   1.000
_cell.angle_alpha   90.00
_cell.angle_beta   90.00
_cell.angle_gamma   90.00
#
_symmetry.space_group_name_H-M   'P 1'
#
loop_
_entity.id
_entity.type
_entity.pdbx_description
1 polymer ?
#
loop_
_entity_poly.entity_id
_entity_poly.type
_entity_poly.pdbx_seq_one_letter_code
_entity_poly.pdbx_strand_id
1 'polypeptide(L)'
;MLRIGLLTSGGDCQALNATMRGVVKGLANNVKDLEVYGFMNGYKGLIYSDYRMLSAKDFSGILTQGGTILGTSRQPFKLMRTPDANGLDKVEAMKHTYHKLLLDCLVILGGNGTQKTANLLREEGLNIIHLPKTIDNDIWGTDMTFGFYSAVNIATDAIDCIHTTASSHNRVFIVEVMGHKVGWLTLYAGIASGADVILIPEIPYDIEKVCEAINKRKERGSEFTILAVAEGAIAKEDAALPKKELKKRQEEIAKKYPSVSYKIAEEIEAKTGMEIRVTVPGHMQRGGSPCPYDRVLSTRLGSEAAQLILDKQYGYMVGMVNGKVKKIPLGECAGKLKTVDPNAQEVLQAKRMGISFGD
;
A
#
# COMPACT_ATOMS: atom_id res chain seq x y z
N MET A 1 -35.42 2.55 3.12
CA MET A 1 -34.34 2.12 4.03
C MET A 1 -33.19 1.60 3.17
N LEU A 2 -31.97 2.13 3.35
CA LEU A 2 -30.76 1.67 2.66
C LEU A 2 -29.83 0.98 3.69
N ARG A 3 -29.37 -0.23 3.38
CA ARG A 3 -28.48 -1.03 4.24
C ARG A 3 -27.14 -1.27 3.58
N ILE A 4 -26.07 -0.76 4.17
CA ILE A 4 -24.72 -0.96 3.65
C ILE A 4 -23.84 -1.70 4.64
N GLY A 5 -23.00 -2.59 4.12
CA GLY A 5 -21.89 -3.17 4.85
C GLY A 5 -20.61 -2.41 4.57
N LEU A 6 -19.77 -2.21 5.59
CA LEU A 6 -18.42 -1.68 5.47
C LEU A 6 -17.42 -2.67 6.03
N LEU A 7 -16.31 -2.91 5.34
CA LEU A 7 -15.17 -3.65 5.89
C LEU A 7 -13.83 -3.10 5.41
N THR A 8 -12.83 -3.22 6.28
CA THR A 8 -11.44 -2.86 6.01
C THR A 8 -10.58 -4.11 6.12
N SER A 9 -9.83 -4.48 5.08
CA SER A 9 -9.09 -5.74 5.04
C SER A 9 -7.65 -5.58 4.54
N GLY A 10 -6.76 -6.44 5.04
CA GLY A 10 -5.33 -6.43 4.73
C GLY A 10 -4.54 -5.54 5.68
N GLY A 11 -3.34 -5.09 5.29
CA GLY A 11 -2.58 -4.11 6.08
C GLY A 11 -3.35 -2.79 6.20
N ASP A 12 -3.23 -2.12 7.32
CA ASP A 12 -3.85 -0.82 7.53
C ASP A 12 -3.07 0.33 6.88
N CYS A 13 -3.65 1.50 6.90
CA CYS A 13 -3.02 2.77 6.57
C CYS A 13 -3.73 3.92 7.31
N GLN A 14 -3.15 5.09 7.25
CA GLN A 14 -3.64 6.27 7.97
C GLN A 14 -5.04 6.72 7.53
N ALA A 15 -5.44 6.47 6.27
CA ALA A 15 -6.59 7.11 5.64
C ALA A 15 -7.87 6.25 5.58
N LEU A 16 -7.91 5.07 6.20
CA LEU A 16 -9.08 4.17 6.20
C LEU A 16 -10.32 4.82 6.81
N ASN A 17 -10.18 5.40 7.99
CA ASN A 17 -11.28 6.06 8.69
C ASN A 17 -11.81 7.27 7.90
N ALA A 18 -10.91 8.06 7.31
CA ALA A 18 -11.29 9.19 6.46
C ALA A 18 -12.13 8.75 5.25
N THR A 19 -11.78 7.61 4.64
CA THR A 19 -12.49 7.07 3.48
C THR A 19 -13.88 6.54 3.87
N MET A 20 -13.99 5.76 4.95
CA MET A 20 -15.27 5.28 5.47
C MET A 20 -16.19 6.46 5.82
N ARG A 21 -15.62 7.50 6.46
CA ARG A 21 -16.36 8.74 6.75
C ARG A 21 -16.91 9.39 5.47
N GLY A 22 -16.13 9.42 4.38
CA GLY A 22 -16.58 9.96 3.10
C GLY A 22 -17.80 9.23 2.56
N VAL A 23 -17.80 7.90 2.60
CA VAL A 23 -18.93 7.05 2.20
C VAL A 23 -20.16 7.34 3.04
N VAL A 24 -20.04 7.21 4.36
CA VAL A 24 -21.21 7.29 5.25
C VAL A 24 -21.79 8.69 5.30
N LYS A 25 -20.97 9.75 5.32
CA LYS A 25 -21.48 11.13 5.26
C LYS A 25 -22.14 11.44 3.92
N GLY A 26 -21.58 10.94 2.80
CA GLY A 26 -22.20 11.08 1.49
C GLY A 26 -23.60 10.45 1.44
N LEU A 27 -23.77 9.26 2.01
CA LEU A 27 -25.07 8.58 2.08
C LEU A 27 -26.04 9.27 3.06
N ALA A 28 -25.58 9.56 4.29
CA ALA A 28 -26.44 10.13 5.34
C ALA A 28 -27.04 11.49 4.99
N ASN A 29 -26.37 12.27 4.13
CA ASN A 29 -26.89 13.53 3.63
C ASN A 29 -27.98 13.37 2.56
N ASN A 30 -28.10 12.20 1.95
CA ASN A 30 -29.00 11.95 0.83
C ASN A 30 -30.08 10.89 1.13
N VAL A 31 -29.93 10.09 2.20
CA VAL A 31 -30.84 9.01 2.58
C VAL A 31 -31.30 9.21 4.00
N LYS A 32 -32.64 9.29 4.18
CA LYS A 32 -33.25 9.47 5.51
C LYS A 32 -33.07 8.25 6.41
N ASP A 33 -33.29 7.06 5.84
CA ASP A 33 -33.24 5.79 6.57
C ASP A 33 -32.02 4.98 6.12
N LEU A 34 -30.87 5.19 6.78
CA LEU A 34 -29.59 4.54 6.52
C LEU A 34 -29.18 3.65 7.69
N GLU A 35 -28.93 2.38 7.40
CA GLU A 35 -28.32 1.41 8.32
C GLU A 35 -26.91 1.05 7.82
N VAL A 36 -25.92 1.14 8.71
CA VAL A 36 -24.51 0.86 8.40
C VAL A 36 -24.02 -0.29 9.27
N TYR A 37 -23.61 -1.39 8.65
CA TYR A 37 -23.06 -2.58 9.30
C TYR A 37 -21.52 -2.57 9.11
N GLY A 38 -20.78 -2.27 10.16
CA GLY A 38 -19.31 -2.32 10.17
C GLY A 38 -18.82 -3.73 10.53
N PHE A 39 -18.27 -4.48 9.59
CA PHE A 39 -17.72 -5.81 9.84
C PHE A 39 -16.38 -5.74 10.53
N MET A 40 -16.25 -6.38 11.69
CA MET A 40 -15.06 -6.36 12.49
C MET A 40 -13.96 -7.23 11.89
N ASN A 41 -12.72 -6.71 11.87
CA ASN A 41 -11.57 -7.46 11.38
C ASN A 41 -11.69 -7.93 9.91
N GLY A 42 -12.33 -7.11 9.07
CA GLY A 42 -12.40 -7.32 7.63
C GLY A 42 -13.27 -8.52 7.22
N TYR A 43 -12.79 -9.31 6.25
CA TYR A 43 -13.54 -10.50 5.79
C TYR A 43 -13.81 -11.51 6.89
N LYS A 44 -13.00 -11.55 7.95
CA LYS A 44 -13.27 -12.42 9.11
C LYS A 44 -14.63 -12.09 9.72
N GLY A 45 -14.92 -10.82 9.91
CA GLY A 45 -16.22 -10.38 10.43
C GLY A 45 -17.39 -10.75 9.51
N LEU A 46 -17.21 -10.62 8.19
CA LEU A 46 -18.24 -11.01 7.23
C LEU A 46 -18.47 -12.54 7.20
N ILE A 47 -17.41 -13.36 7.31
CA ILE A 47 -17.48 -14.82 7.36
C ILE A 47 -18.24 -15.30 8.60
N TYR A 48 -17.93 -14.73 9.77
CA TYR A 48 -18.47 -15.20 11.05
C TYR A 48 -19.62 -14.35 11.61
N SER A 49 -20.17 -13.43 10.80
CA SER A 49 -21.25 -12.51 11.19
C SER A 49 -20.89 -11.64 12.41
N ASP A 50 -19.62 -11.24 12.54
CA ASP A 50 -19.12 -10.32 13.57
C ASP A 50 -19.15 -8.88 13.05
N TYR A 51 -20.15 -8.13 13.47
CA TYR A 51 -20.39 -6.75 13.00
C TYR A 51 -20.93 -5.85 14.11
N ARG A 52 -20.78 -4.56 13.90
CA ARG A 52 -21.41 -3.51 14.73
C ARG A 52 -22.35 -2.69 13.87
N MET A 53 -23.52 -2.36 14.38
CA MET A 53 -24.34 -1.30 13.79
C MET A 53 -23.76 0.05 14.14
N LEU A 54 -23.55 0.88 13.13
CA LEU A 54 -22.94 2.18 13.23
C LEU A 54 -23.91 3.25 12.73
N SER A 55 -23.88 4.39 13.36
CA SER A 55 -24.62 5.59 12.99
C SER A 55 -23.71 6.62 12.32
N ALA A 56 -24.26 7.61 11.68
CA ALA A 56 -23.49 8.73 11.11
C ALA A 56 -22.63 9.48 12.17
N LYS A 57 -22.99 9.38 13.45
CA LYS A 57 -22.24 9.97 14.57
C LYS A 57 -20.91 9.26 14.81
N ASP A 58 -20.85 7.93 14.59
CA ASP A 58 -19.63 7.15 14.76
C ASP A 58 -18.54 7.52 13.76
N PHE A 59 -18.92 8.17 12.65
CA PHE A 59 -18.02 8.70 11.62
C PHE A 59 -17.68 10.19 11.83
N SER A 60 -18.12 10.79 12.92
CA SER A 60 -17.74 12.15 13.28
C SER A 60 -16.38 12.14 14.02
N GLY A 61 -15.51 13.10 13.69
CA GLY A 61 -14.19 13.23 14.33
C GLY A 61 -13.09 12.28 13.84
N ILE A 62 -13.42 11.25 13.03
CA ILE A 62 -12.44 10.24 12.59
C ILE A 62 -11.65 10.62 11.33
N LEU A 63 -11.85 11.80 10.75
CA LEU A 63 -11.12 12.27 9.56
C LEU A 63 -9.60 12.28 9.75
N THR A 64 -9.15 12.61 10.94
CA THR A 64 -7.74 12.72 11.30
C THR A 64 -7.21 11.52 12.09
N GLN A 65 -8.08 10.57 12.39
CA GLN A 65 -7.72 9.36 13.13
C GLN A 65 -7.17 8.30 12.19
N GLY A 66 -5.90 7.91 12.40
CA GLY A 66 -5.27 6.82 11.65
C GLY A 66 -5.80 5.44 12.02
N GLY A 67 -5.33 4.42 11.30
CA GLY A 67 -5.81 3.06 11.44
C GLY A 67 -7.26 2.88 11.01
N THR A 68 -7.98 1.94 11.62
CA THR A 68 -9.39 1.64 11.30
C THR A 68 -10.21 1.34 12.55
N ILE A 69 -11.38 2.00 12.66
CA ILE A 69 -12.33 1.75 13.76
C ILE A 69 -13.00 0.37 13.69
N LEU A 70 -12.88 -0.33 12.55
CA LEU A 70 -13.42 -1.68 12.35
C LEU A 70 -12.39 -2.79 12.61
N GLY A 71 -11.12 -2.43 12.81
CA GLY A 71 -10.04 -3.41 12.80
C GLY A 71 -9.83 -4.04 11.42
N THR A 72 -8.78 -4.81 11.27
CA THR A 72 -8.43 -5.47 10.02
C THR A 72 -7.77 -6.82 10.26
N SER A 73 -7.89 -7.73 9.29
CA SER A 73 -7.16 -8.99 9.29
C SER A 73 -6.74 -9.37 7.86
N ARG A 74 -5.74 -10.23 7.76
CA ARG A 74 -5.34 -10.81 6.48
C ARG A 74 -6.04 -12.13 6.26
N GLN A 75 -6.87 -12.19 5.21
CA GLN A 75 -7.47 -13.41 4.70
C GLN A 75 -6.93 -13.65 3.29
N PRO A 76 -6.01 -14.62 3.11
CA PRO A 76 -5.39 -14.85 1.80
C PRO A 76 -6.43 -15.26 0.75
N PHE A 77 -6.47 -14.56 -0.38
CA PHE A 77 -7.40 -14.86 -1.48
C PHE A 77 -7.36 -16.33 -1.91
N LYS A 78 -6.17 -16.92 -1.98
CA LYS A 78 -6.00 -18.33 -2.37
C LYS A 78 -6.74 -19.33 -1.47
N LEU A 79 -7.04 -18.92 -0.22
CA LEU A 79 -7.71 -19.76 0.78
C LEU A 79 -9.19 -19.43 0.92
N MET A 80 -9.75 -18.51 0.11
CA MET A 80 -11.17 -18.12 0.23
C MET A 80 -12.11 -19.25 -0.15
N ARG A 81 -11.78 -20.04 -1.19
CA ARG A 81 -12.57 -21.21 -1.59
C ARG A 81 -12.18 -22.51 -0.86
N THR A 82 -11.23 -22.42 0.08
CA THR A 82 -10.87 -23.57 0.94
C THR A 82 -11.67 -23.45 2.24
N PRO A 83 -12.42 -24.49 2.63
CA PRO A 83 -13.12 -24.50 3.91
C PRO A 83 -12.18 -24.21 5.07
N ASP A 84 -12.71 -23.65 6.15
CA ASP A 84 -11.94 -23.45 7.38
C ASP A 84 -11.72 -24.78 8.14
N ALA A 85 -11.07 -24.71 9.30
CA ALA A 85 -10.76 -25.89 10.12
C ALA A 85 -12.04 -26.65 10.60
N ASN A 86 -13.20 -26.00 10.59
CA ASN A 86 -14.48 -26.56 10.98
C ASN A 86 -15.33 -26.99 9.76
N GLY A 87 -14.75 -26.94 8.55
CA GLY A 87 -15.45 -27.29 7.31
C GLY A 87 -16.37 -26.20 6.76
N LEU A 88 -16.32 -24.97 7.30
CA LEU A 88 -17.14 -23.86 6.84
C LEU A 88 -16.67 -23.36 5.46
N ASP A 89 -17.57 -23.35 4.47
CA ASP A 89 -17.35 -22.63 3.22
C ASP A 89 -17.42 -21.12 3.47
N LYS A 90 -16.28 -20.44 3.33
CA LYS A 90 -16.16 -19.02 3.64
C LYS A 90 -16.95 -18.15 2.67
N VAL A 91 -17.03 -18.53 1.39
CA VAL A 91 -17.76 -17.76 0.37
C VAL A 91 -19.25 -17.83 0.64
N GLU A 92 -19.77 -19.04 0.87
CA GLU A 92 -21.19 -19.21 1.21
C GLU A 92 -21.53 -18.54 2.56
N ALA A 93 -20.64 -18.59 3.55
CA ALA A 93 -20.84 -17.88 4.82
C ALA A 93 -20.93 -16.35 4.63
N MET A 94 -20.08 -15.76 3.79
CA MET A 94 -20.12 -14.32 3.45
C MET A 94 -21.44 -13.98 2.73
N LYS A 95 -21.87 -14.78 1.76
CA LYS A 95 -23.15 -14.61 1.05
C LYS A 95 -24.34 -14.72 2.02
N HIS A 96 -24.30 -15.72 2.89
CA HIS A 96 -25.35 -15.90 3.91
C HIS A 96 -25.47 -14.65 4.80
N THR A 97 -24.34 -14.13 5.31
CA THR A 97 -24.32 -12.92 6.15
C THR A 97 -24.87 -11.71 5.40
N TYR A 98 -24.46 -11.52 4.13
CA TYR A 98 -24.94 -10.44 3.27
C TYR A 98 -26.46 -10.47 3.10
N HIS A 99 -27.02 -11.63 2.74
CA HIS A 99 -28.47 -11.80 2.54
C HIS A 99 -29.27 -11.77 3.85
N LYS A 100 -28.75 -12.36 4.93
CA LYS A 100 -29.38 -12.32 6.25
C LYS A 100 -29.59 -10.89 6.76
N LEU A 101 -28.63 -10.02 6.52
CA LEU A 101 -28.69 -8.61 6.90
C LEU A 101 -29.43 -7.74 5.87
N LEU A 102 -29.88 -8.33 4.76
CA LEU A 102 -30.55 -7.63 3.66
C LEU A 102 -29.73 -6.44 3.16
N LEU A 103 -28.41 -6.62 3.01
CA LEU A 103 -27.53 -5.53 2.54
C LEU A 103 -27.85 -5.19 1.09
N ASP A 104 -27.97 -3.90 0.80
CA ASP A 104 -28.08 -3.38 -0.56
C ASP A 104 -26.71 -3.33 -1.26
N CYS A 105 -25.66 -3.08 -0.48
CA CYS A 105 -24.29 -3.00 -0.99
C CYS A 105 -23.26 -3.32 0.12
N LEU A 106 -22.13 -3.91 -0.27
CA LEU A 106 -20.96 -4.07 0.56
C LEU A 106 -19.81 -3.21 0.02
N VAL A 107 -19.34 -2.25 0.82
CA VAL A 107 -18.20 -1.39 0.51
C VAL A 107 -16.95 -1.98 1.14
N ILE A 108 -15.96 -2.29 0.33
CA ILE A 108 -14.75 -3.01 0.71
C ILE A 108 -13.54 -2.10 0.52
N LEU A 109 -12.83 -1.80 1.62
CA LEU A 109 -11.60 -1.01 1.60
C LEU A 109 -10.40 -1.94 1.76
N GLY A 110 -9.53 -2.00 0.76
CA GLY A 110 -8.37 -2.89 0.86
C GLY A 110 -7.42 -2.86 -0.33
N GLY A 111 -6.32 -3.60 -0.18
CA GLY A 111 -5.27 -3.75 -1.18
C GLY A 111 -5.57 -4.86 -2.21
N ASN A 112 -4.58 -5.23 -2.99
CA ASN A 112 -4.68 -6.19 -4.11
C ASN A 112 -5.36 -7.53 -3.72
N GLY A 113 -4.97 -8.13 -2.60
CA GLY A 113 -5.59 -9.38 -2.13
C GLY A 113 -7.07 -9.21 -1.79
N THR A 114 -7.40 -8.12 -1.13
CA THR A 114 -8.78 -7.74 -0.77
C THR A 114 -9.62 -7.47 -2.01
N GLN A 115 -9.06 -6.80 -3.02
CA GLN A 115 -9.71 -6.52 -4.29
C GLN A 115 -10.08 -7.81 -5.06
N LYS A 116 -9.20 -8.83 -5.04
CA LYS A 116 -9.50 -10.14 -5.64
C LYS A 116 -10.70 -10.80 -4.98
N THR A 117 -10.78 -10.74 -3.65
CA THR A 117 -11.94 -11.28 -2.92
C THR A 117 -13.21 -10.44 -3.17
N ALA A 118 -13.08 -9.12 -3.27
CA ALA A 118 -14.19 -8.25 -3.66
C ALA A 118 -14.75 -8.61 -5.04
N ASN A 119 -13.88 -8.86 -6.02
CA ASN A 119 -14.29 -9.32 -7.35
C ASN A 119 -14.93 -10.73 -7.30
N LEU A 120 -14.38 -11.64 -6.51
CA LEU A 120 -15.00 -12.96 -6.29
C LEU A 120 -16.44 -12.83 -5.78
N LEU A 121 -16.67 -11.99 -4.76
CA LEU A 121 -18.02 -11.78 -4.21
C LEU A 121 -18.96 -11.11 -5.23
N ARG A 122 -18.44 -10.23 -6.08
CA ARG A 122 -19.19 -9.66 -7.23
C ARG A 122 -19.61 -10.76 -8.21
N GLU A 123 -18.72 -11.69 -8.54
CA GLU A 123 -18.99 -12.83 -9.42
C GLU A 123 -20.03 -13.79 -8.81
N GLU A 124 -20.07 -13.89 -7.48
CA GLU A 124 -21.09 -14.60 -6.72
C GLU A 124 -22.44 -13.84 -6.61
N GLY A 125 -22.57 -12.72 -7.29
CA GLY A 125 -23.83 -11.96 -7.40
C GLY A 125 -24.06 -10.90 -6.34
N LEU A 126 -23.07 -10.57 -5.49
CA LEU A 126 -23.21 -9.51 -4.49
C LEU A 126 -22.96 -8.13 -5.06
N ASN A 127 -23.65 -7.11 -4.57
CA ASN A 127 -23.44 -5.73 -4.90
C ASN A 127 -22.22 -5.20 -4.16
N ILE A 128 -21.10 -5.01 -4.87
CA ILE A 128 -19.81 -4.65 -4.30
C ILE A 128 -19.34 -3.30 -4.84
N ILE A 129 -18.80 -2.46 -3.95
CA ILE A 129 -17.96 -1.31 -4.30
C ILE A 129 -16.62 -1.48 -3.59
N HIS A 130 -15.52 -1.28 -4.32
CA HIS A 130 -14.17 -1.37 -3.79
C HIS A 130 -13.50 0.00 -3.74
N LEU A 131 -12.77 0.27 -2.66
CA LEU A 131 -11.97 1.48 -2.46
C LEU A 131 -10.49 1.08 -2.28
N PRO A 132 -9.58 1.62 -3.13
CA PRO A 132 -8.21 1.16 -3.25
C PRO A 132 -7.34 1.66 -2.09
N LYS A 133 -7.13 0.83 -1.08
CA LYS A 133 -6.34 1.09 0.11
C LYS A 133 -5.01 0.36 0.03
N THR A 134 -3.93 1.11 -0.03
CA THR A 134 -2.57 0.61 0.24
C THR A 134 -1.59 1.76 0.36
N ILE A 135 -0.53 1.59 1.12
CA ILE A 135 0.62 2.51 1.13
C ILE A 135 1.56 2.24 -0.06
N ASP A 136 1.42 1.10 -0.73
CA ASP A 136 2.35 0.64 -1.77
C ASP A 136 2.03 1.24 -3.15
N ASN A 137 0.84 1.84 -3.34
CA ASN A 137 0.33 2.37 -4.62
C ASN A 137 0.35 1.35 -5.77
N ASP A 138 0.11 0.08 -5.44
CA ASP A 138 0.29 -1.08 -6.33
C ASP A 138 -1.01 -1.56 -7.02
N ILE A 139 -2.14 -0.86 -6.83
CA ILE A 139 -3.43 -1.23 -7.41
C ILE A 139 -3.57 -0.67 -8.81
N TRP A 140 -3.75 -1.57 -9.78
CA TRP A 140 -3.95 -1.19 -11.18
C TRP A 140 -5.32 -0.51 -11.38
N GLY A 141 -5.36 0.47 -12.31
CA GLY A 141 -6.59 1.20 -12.65
C GLY A 141 -6.80 2.47 -11.83
N THR A 142 -5.88 2.80 -10.93
CA THR A 142 -5.90 4.10 -10.22
C THR A 142 -4.52 4.74 -10.22
N ASP A 143 -4.45 6.05 -10.42
CA ASP A 143 -3.21 6.81 -10.32
C ASP A 143 -2.67 6.75 -8.90
N MET A 144 -3.56 6.81 -7.90
CA MET A 144 -3.21 6.94 -6.50
C MET A 144 -4.13 6.14 -5.60
N THR A 145 -3.54 5.47 -4.61
CA THR A 145 -4.24 4.79 -3.53
C THR A 145 -4.21 5.65 -2.26
N PHE A 146 -5.29 5.64 -1.48
CA PHE A 146 -5.29 6.38 -0.22
C PHE A 146 -4.44 5.65 0.84
N GLY A 147 -3.66 6.44 1.58
CA GLY A 147 -2.61 6.00 2.50
C GLY A 147 -1.20 6.10 1.92
N PHE A 148 -1.05 6.21 0.61
CA PHE A 148 0.25 6.30 -0.05
C PHE A 148 1.01 7.58 0.33
N TYR A 149 0.41 8.75 0.15
CA TYR A 149 1.10 10.01 0.46
C TYR A 149 1.37 10.21 1.95
N SER A 150 0.53 9.68 2.81
CA SER A 150 0.81 9.68 4.25
C SER A 150 2.03 8.83 4.58
N ALA A 151 2.19 7.68 3.93
CA ALA A 151 3.38 6.85 4.08
C ALA A 151 4.63 7.49 3.44
N VAL A 152 4.49 8.16 2.27
CA VAL A 152 5.58 8.94 1.66
C VAL A 152 6.09 10.00 2.63
N ASN A 153 5.19 10.76 3.28
CA ASN A 153 5.60 11.79 4.25
C ASN A 153 6.43 11.17 5.39
N ILE A 154 5.97 10.07 5.99
CA ILE A 154 6.69 9.43 7.10
C ILE A 154 8.03 8.85 6.65
N ALA A 155 8.09 8.25 5.47
CA ALA A 155 9.34 7.74 4.91
C ALA A 155 10.32 8.88 4.60
N THR A 156 9.83 10.01 4.05
CA THR A 156 10.61 11.21 3.79
C THR A 156 11.14 11.80 5.10
N ASP A 157 10.29 12.00 6.11
CA ASP A 157 10.70 12.50 7.43
C ASP A 157 11.79 11.63 8.06
N ALA A 158 11.69 10.30 7.91
CA ALA A 158 12.71 9.37 8.41
C ALA A 158 14.05 9.56 7.68
N ILE A 159 14.04 9.75 6.35
CA ILE A 159 15.26 10.00 5.57
C ILE A 159 15.83 11.38 5.91
N ASP A 160 15.01 12.40 6.05
CA ASP A 160 15.44 13.77 6.43
C ASP A 160 16.11 13.79 7.80
N CYS A 161 15.58 13.02 8.78
CA CYS A 161 16.26 12.85 10.06
C CYS A 161 17.65 12.23 9.91
N ILE A 162 17.81 11.29 8.97
CA ILE A 162 19.11 10.66 8.69
C ILE A 162 20.07 11.64 8.00
N HIS A 163 19.60 12.55 7.16
CA HIS A 163 20.45 13.55 6.51
C HIS A 163 21.29 14.34 7.49
N THR A 164 20.69 14.81 8.57
CA THR A 164 21.39 15.65 9.57
C THR A 164 22.48 14.90 10.32
N THR A 165 22.26 13.61 10.62
CA THR A 165 23.29 12.79 11.27
C THR A 165 24.33 12.27 10.27
N ALA A 166 23.95 12.02 9.01
CA ALA A 166 24.87 11.58 7.95
C ALA A 166 25.93 12.63 7.67
N SER A 167 25.55 13.89 7.57
CA SER A 167 26.47 15.02 7.36
C SER A 167 27.44 15.22 8.52
N SER A 168 27.06 14.80 9.75
CA SER A 168 27.93 14.94 10.92
C SER A 168 28.99 13.82 11.06
N HIS A 169 28.83 12.71 10.35
CA HIS A 169 29.63 11.51 10.57
C HIS A 169 30.35 10.97 9.33
N ASN A 170 30.21 11.58 8.17
CA ASN A 170 30.86 11.19 6.91
C ASN A 170 30.66 9.71 6.57
N ARG A 171 29.41 9.21 6.67
CA ARG A 171 29.04 7.81 6.51
C ARG A 171 28.06 7.59 5.37
N VAL A 172 27.95 6.34 4.97
CA VAL A 172 26.87 5.88 4.08
C VAL A 172 25.71 5.39 4.92
N PHE A 173 24.51 5.87 4.64
CA PHE A 173 23.27 5.44 5.29
C PHE A 173 22.33 4.80 4.30
N ILE A 174 21.75 3.69 4.70
CA ILE A 174 20.65 3.02 4.00
C ILE A 174 19.39 3.19 4.81
N VAL A 175 18.33 3.71 4.19
CA VAL A 175 16.99 3.75 4.78
C VAL A 175 16.10 2.79 4.01
N GLU A 176 15.63 1.73 4.68
CA GLU A 176 14.75 0.76 4.07
C GLU A 176 13.31 1.24 4.10
N VAL A 177 12.67 1.27 2.93
CA VAL A 177 11.31 1.75 2.74
C VAL A 177 10.40 0.60 2.36
N MET A 178 9.20 0.55 2.94
CA MET A 178 8.17 -0.44 2.59
C MET A 178 7.72 -0.28 1.13
N GLY A 179 6.92 -1.20 0.63
CA GLY A 179 6.39 -1.19 -0.75
C GLY A 179 6.15 -2.60 -1.29
N HIS A 180 6.46 -3.61 -0.49
CA HIS A 180 6.30 -5.03 -0.81
C HIS A 180 6.99 -5.41 -2.14
N LYS A 181 6.24 -5.43 -3.26
CA LYS A 181 6.74 -5.87 -4.58
C LYS A 181 6.97 -4.74 -5.56
N VAL A 182 6.69 -3.51 -5.17
CA VAL A 182 6.76 -2.33 -6.02
C VAL A 182 7.54 -1.21 -5.37
N GLY A 183 8.17 -0.38 -6.16
CA GLY A 183 9.07 0.68 -5.70
C GLY A 183 8.45 2.05 -5.56
N TRP A 184 7.13 2.22 -5.72
CA TRP A 184 6.51 3.54 -5.71
C TRP A 184 6.81 4.36 -4.46
N LEU A 185 6.68 3.74 -3.27
CA LEU A 185 6.90 4.42 -2.00
C LEU A 185 8.35 4.87 -1.85
N THR A 186 9.29 3.99 -2.18
CA THR A 186 10.73 4.27 -2.14
C THR A 186 11.14 5.33 -3.16
N LEU A 187 10.59 5.27 -4.37
CA LEU A 187 10.84 6.26 -5.42
C LEU A 187 10.43 7.66 -4.99
N TYR A 188 9.20 7.80 -4.50
CA TYR A 188 8.67 9.10 -4.09
C TYR A 188 9.37 9.64 -2.84
N ALA A 189 9.57 8.82 -1.81
CA ALA A 189 10.27 9.23 -0.61
C ALA A 189 11.75 9.57 -0.90
N GLY A 190 12.43 8.77 -1.72
CA GLY A 190 13.82 9.01 -2.11
C GLY A 190 14.01 10.29 -2.92
N ILE A 191 13.10 10.58 -3.87
CA ILE A 191 13.14 11.85 -4.62
C ILE A 191 12.84 13.03 -3.67
N ALA A 192 11.80 12.91 -2.83
CA ALA A 192 11.37 13.98 -1.94
C ALA A 192 12.43 14.36 -0.90
N SER A 193 13.19 13.39 -0.42
CA SER A 193 14.28 13.60 0.56
C SER A 193 15.65 13.86 -0.07
N GLY A 194 15.77 13.84 -1.41
CA GLY A 194 17.05 14.02 -2.08
C GLY A 194 18.05 12.88 -1.84
N ALA A 195 17.59 11.65 -1.75
CA ALA A 195 18.46 10.48 -1.66
C ALA A 195 19.38 10.38 -2.89
N ASP A 196 20.60 9.95 -2.69
CA ASP A 196 21.63 9.88 -3.73
C ASP A 196 21.51 8.63 -4.59
N VAL A 197 20.99 7.56 -3.97
CA VAL A 197 20.72 6.27 -4.62
C VAL A 197 19.32 5.81 -4.23
N ILE A 198 18.55 5.35 -5.21
CA ILE A 198 17.21 4.79 -5.01
C ILE A 198 17.17 3.40 -5.61
N LEU A 199 17.00 2.35 -4.78
CA LEU A 199 16.92 0.97 -5.24
C LEU A 199 15.49 0.45 -5.13
N ILE A 200 14.89 0.07 -6.27
CA ILE A 200 13.52 -0.42 -6.38
C ILE A 200 13.45 -1.78 -7.07
N PRO A 201 12.43 -2.59 -6.80
CA PRO A 201 12.32 -3.95 -7.38
C PRO A 201 12.28 -3.97 -8.91
N GLU A 202 11.72 -2.93 -9.52
CA GLU A 202 11.51 -2.84 -10.96
C GLU A 202 12.79 -2.52 -11.75
N ILE A 203 13.82 -2.02 -11.04
CA ILE A 203 15.16 -1.77 -11.61
C ILE A 203 16.15 -2.59 -10.77
N PRO A 204 16.46 -3.84 -11.18
CA PRO A 204 17.41 -4.69 -10.47
C PRO A 204 18.79 -4.05 -10.39
N TYR A 205 19.32 -3.91 -9.17
CA TYR A 205 20.57 -3.23 -8.93
C TYR A 205 21.79 -4.12 -9.21
N ASP A 206 22.85 -3.48 -9.72
CA ASP A 206 24.20 -3.99 -9.76
C ASP A 206 25.00 -3.34 -8.61
N ILE A 207 25.54 -4.13 -7.70
CA ILE A 207 26.24 -3.61 -6.53
C ILE A 207 27.50 -2.82 -6.92
N GLU A 208 28.15 -3.17 -8.04
CA GLU A 208 29.30 -2.39 -8.55
C GLU A 208 28.86 -0.97 -8.93
N LYS A 209 27.71 -0.84 -9.60
CA LYS A 209 27.15 0.46 -9.98
C LYS A 209 26.75 1.32 -8.77
N VAL A 210 26.23 0.66 -7.73
CA VAL A 210 25.94 1.34 -6.45
C VAL A 210 27.25 1.85 -5.83
N CYS A 211 28.30 1.03 -5.76
CA CYS A 211 29.61 1.43 -5.24
C CYS A 211 30.27 2.54 -6.10
N GLU A 212 30.18 2.46 -7.44
CA GLU A 212 30.62 3.51 -8.33
C GLU A 212 29.93 4.85 -8.04
N ALA A 213 28.61 4.86 -7.83
CA ALA A 213 27.86 6.06 -7.50
C ALA A 213 28.32 6.67 -6.16
N ILE A 214 28.54 5.85 -5.13
CA ILE A 214 29.05 6.27 -3.83
C ILE A 214 30.47 6.89 -3.96
N ASN A 215 31.38 6.19 -4.63
CA ASN A 215 32.75 6.64 -4.83
C ASN A 215 32.82 7.96 -5.63
N LYS A 216 32.04 8.07 -6.70
CA LYS A 216 31.96 9.30 -7.51
C LYS A 216 31.48 10.50 -6.70
N ARG A 217 30.60 10.31 -5.74
CA ARG A 217 30.17 11.37 -4.81
C ARG A 217 31.31 11.79 -3.90
N LYS A 218 32.02 10.82 -3.32
CA LYS A 218 33.21 11.08 -2.49
C LYS A 218 34.29 11.84 -3.23
N GLU A 219 34.59 11.46 -4.48
CA GLU A 219 35.55 12.16 -5.36
C GLU A 219 35.15 13.62 -5.64
N ARG A 220 33.84 13.90 -5.65
CA ARG A 220 33.30 15.27 -5.81
C ARG A 220 33.25 16.08 -4.50
N GLY A 221 33.75 15.53 -3.40
CA GLY A 221 33.81 16.19 -2.11
C GLY A 221 32.58 16.02 -1.24
N SER A 222 31.66 15.10 -1.60
CA SER A 222 30.54 14.77 -0.72
C SER A 222 31.03 13.85 0.41
N GLU A 223 30.76 14.23 1.64
CA GLU A 223 31.24 13.50 2.82
C GLU A 223 30.33 12.35 3.24
N PHE A 224 29.07 12.32 2.78
CA PHE A 224 28.11 11.26 3.08
C PHE A 224 27.29 10.87 1.86
N THR A 225 26.64 9.71 1.93
CA THR A 225 25.69 9.23 0.91
C THR A 225 24.48 8.61 1.56
N ILE A 226 23.30 8.89 1.03
CA ILE A 226 22.04 8.30 1.48
C ILE A 226 21.43 7.45 0.39
N LEU A 227 21.12 6.20 0.74
CA LEU A 227 20.42 5.26 -0.11
C LEU A 227 18.99 5.04 0.43
N ALA A 228 17.99 5.28 -0.41
CA ALA A 228 16.62 4.82 -0.18
C ALA A 228 16.45 3.46 -0.84
N VAL A 229 16.18 2.42 -0.06
CA VAL A 229 16.13 1.04 -0.54
C VAL A 229 14.75 0.44 -0.29
N ALA A 230 14.07 -0.01 -1.33
CA ALA A 230 12.81 -0.74 -1.17
C ALA A 230 13.04 -2.09 -0.48
N GLU A 231 12.15 -2.50 0.43
CA GLU A 231 12.20 -3.82 1.07
C GLU A 231 12.20 -4.99 0.06
N GLY A 232 11.71 -4.74 -1.16
CA GLY A 232 11.67 -5.68 -2.27
C GLY A 232 12.80 -5.50 -3.30
N ALA A 233 13.80 -4.65 -3.04
CA ALA A 233 14.92 -4.46 -3.96
C ALA A 233 15.63 -5.78 -4.26
N ILE A 234 16.04 -5.97 -5.52
CA ILE A 234 16.61 -7.22 -6.00
C ILE A 234 17.90 -6.97 -6.77
N ALA A 235 18.92 -7.79 -6.52
CA ALA A 235 20.16 -7.74 -7.29
C ALA A 235 19.95 -8.27 -8.71
N LYS A 236 20.72 -7.75 -9.65
CA LYS A 236 20.61 -8.10 -11.08
C LYS A 236 20.83 -9.60 -11.34
N GLU A 237 21.78 -10.20 -10.65
CA GLU A 237 22.05 -11.64 -10.71
C GLU A 237 20.87 -12.47 -10.17
N ASP A 238 20.23 -12.02 -9.08
CA ASP A 238 19.08 -12.70 -8.50
C ASP A 238 17.83 -12.55 -9.37
N ALA A 239 17.63 -11.37 -10.01
CA ALA A 239 16.52 -11.11 -10.93
C ALA A 239 16.55 -11.96 -12.20
N ALA A 240 17.74 -12.42 -12.62
CA ALA A 240 17.93 -13.30 -13.76
C ALA A 240 17.54 -14.75 -13.49
N LEU A 241 17.34 -15.14 -12.23
CA LEU A 241 17.02 -16.50 -11.84
C LEU A 241 15.58 -16.91 -12.20
N PRO A 242 15.33 -18.19 -12.52
CA PRO A 242 13.99 -18.72 -12.63
C PRO A 242 13.20 -18.54 -11.31
N LYS A 243 11.88 -18.30 -11.40
CA LYS A 243 11.02 -18.00 -10.23
C LYS A 243 11.19 -18.92 -9.03
N LYS A 244 11.43 -20.23 -9.27
CA LYS A 244 11.60 -21.21 -8.19
C LYS A 244 12.94 -21.03 -7.46
N GLU A 245 13.99 -20.77 -8.22
CA GLU A 245 15.35 -20.54 -7.70
C GLU A 245 15.42 -19.18 -7.00
N LEU A 246 14.82 -18.15 -7.59
CA LEU A 246 14.69 -16.83 -6.98
C LEU A 246 14.02 -16.92 -5.60
N LYS A 247 12.90 -17.66 -5.51
CA LYS A 247 12.22 -17.83 -4.22
C LYS A 247 13.13 -18.50 -3.19
N LYS A 248 13.86 -19.55 -3.58
CA LYS A 248 14.83 -20.24 -2.70
C LYS A 248 15.94 -19.27 -2.27
N ARG A 249 16.46 -18.50 -3.20
CA ARG A 249 17.49 -17.48 -2.93
C ARG A 249 17.00 -16.41 -1.95
N GLN A 250 15.78 -15.92 -2.12
CA GLN A 250 15.16 -14.97 -1.18
C GLN A 250 14.97 -15.59 0.22
N GLU A 251 14.59 -16.86 0.31
CA GLU A 251 14.48 -17.58 1.59
C GLU A 251 15.85 -17.74 2.28
N GLU A 252 16.93 -17.97 1.53
CA GLU A 252 18.30 -18.03 2.03
C GLU A 252 18.77 -16.66 2.54
N ILE A 253 18.52 -15.59 1.78
CA ILE A 253 18.82 -14.21 2.19
C ILE A 253 18.08 -13.87 3.49
N ALA A 254 16.78 -14.17 3.57
CA ALA A 254 15.97 -13.90 4.77
C ALA A 254 16.40 -14.70 6.02
N LYS A 255 17.12 -15.82 5.85
CA LYS A 255 17.72 -16.55 6.98
C LYS A 255 19.02 -15.91 7.48
N LYS A 256 19.77 -15.27 6.58
CA LYS A 256 21.08 -14.68 6.90
C LYS A 256 20.97 -13.23 7.36
N TYR A 257 20.05 -12.46 6.77
CA TYR A 257 19.91 -11.03 6.99
C TYR A 257 18.52 -10.67 7.51
N PRO A 258 18.41 -9.70 8.42
CA PRO A 258 17.11 -9.17 8.86
C PRO A 258 16.27 -8.58 7.72
N SER A 259 16.93 -8.01 6.73
CA SER A 259 16.31 -7.47 5.49
C SER A 259 17.34 -7.35 4.37
N VAL A 260 16.88 -7.02 3.15
CA VAL A 260 17.74 -6.83 1.97
C VAL A 260 18.77 -5.71 2.17
N SER A 261 18.41 -4.66 2.92
CA SER A 261 19.28 -3.53 3.19
C SER A 261 20.54 -3.92 3.98
N TYR A 262 20.47 -4.91 4.85
CA TYR A 262 21.65 -5.43 5.56
C TYR A 262 22.58 -6.23 4.65
N LYS A 263 22.03 -6.97 3.67
CA LYS A 263 22.83 -7.62 2.62
C LYS A 263 23.57 -6.56 1.79
N ILE A 264 22.87 -5.55 1.34
CA ILE A 264 23.44 -4.44 0.55
C ILE A 264 24.53 -3.71 1.35
N ALA A 265 24.30 -3.47 2.64
CA ALA A 265 25.30 -2.82 3.52
C ALA A 265 26.58 -3.63 3.60
N GLU A 266 26.49 -4.96 3.88
CA GLU A 266 27.67 -5.84 3.92
C GLU A 266 28.44 -5.83 2.58
N GLU A 267 27.74 -5.87 1.45
CA GLU A 267 28.33 -5.87 0.12
C GLU A 267 29.04 -4.53 -0.20
N ILE A 268 28.44 -3.39 0.17
CA ILE A 268 29.08 -2.07 -0.01
C ILE A 268 30.31 -1.93 0.90
N GLU A 269 30.19 -2.31 2.18
CA GLU A 269 31.28 -2.24 3.14
C GLU A 269 32.49 -3.08 2.69
N ALA A 270 32.26 -4.29 2.22
CA ALA A 270 33.29 -5.20 1.72
C ALA A 270 34.04 -4.60 0.49
N LYS A 271 33.35 -3.85 -0.38
CA LYS A 271 33.93 -3.29 -1.61
C LYS A 271 34.55 -1.92 -1.43
N THR A 272 34.02 -1.11 -0.53
CA THR A 272 34.41 0.31 -0.39
C THR A 272 35.24 0.58 0.87
N GLY A 273 35.17 -0.31 1.87
CA GLY A 273 35.74 -0.11 3.20
C GLY A 273 35.04 1.01 3.99
N MET A 274 33.93 1.54 3.52
CA MET A 274 33.16 2.59 4.20
C MET A 274 32.23 1.99 5.27
N GLU A 275 32.07 2.70 6.38
CA GLU A 275 31.13 2.32 7.42
C GLU A 275 29.68 2.58 6.95
N ILE A 276 28.83 1.54 6.97
CA ILE A 276 27.45 1.62 6.54
C ILE A 276 26.52 1.52 7.75
N ARG A 277 25.48 2.35 7.77
CA ARG A 277 24.41 2.29 8.77
C ARG A 277 23.08 2.03 8.10
N VAL A 278 22.29 1.12 8.67
CA VAL A 278 20.97 0.76 8.17
C VAL A 278 19.90 1.24 9.14
N THR A 279 18.90 1.92 8.62
CA THR A 279 17.69 2.32 9.35
C THR A 279 16.48 1.70 8.67
N VAL A 280 15.62 1.04 9.46
CA VAL A 280 14.39 0.40 8.97
C VAL A 280 13.20 1.00 9.74
N PRO A 281 12.53 2.04 9.22
CA PRO A 281 11.35 2.64 9.85
C PRO A 281 10.18 1.64 10.00
N GLY A 282 10.09 0.66 9.10
CA GLY A 282 9.12 -0.44 9.17
C GLY A 282 7.68 0.06 9.28
N HIS A 283 6.92 -0.49 10.23
CA HIS A 283 5.49 -0.19 10.41
C HIS A 283 5.17 1.26 10.81
N MET A 284 6.16 2.08 11.20
CA MET A 284 5.93 3.53 11.39
C MET A 284 5.31 4.17 10.14
N GLN A 285 5.67 3.68 8.94
CA GLN A 285 5.14 4.15 7.65
C GLN A 285 3.63 3.89 7.47
N ARG A 286 2.99 3.09 8.33
CA ARG A 286 1.54 2.83 8.35
C ARG A 286 0.79 3.63 9.42
N GLY A 287 1.52 4.22 10.37
CA GLY A 287 0.98 4.86 11.57
C GLY A 287 0.68 6.35 11.40
N GLY A 288 0.13 6.95 12.44
CA GLY A 288 -0.13 8.38 12.51
C GLY A 288 -1.42 8.83 11.81
N SER A 289 -1.59 10.14 11.70
CA SER A 289 -2.73 10.77 11.02
C SER A 289 -2.54 10.80 9.51
N PRO A 290 -3.62 10.71 8.71
CA PRO A 290 -3.53 10.91 7.28
C PRO A 290 -3.11 12.34 6.94
N CYS A 291 -2.20 12.49 5.98
CA CYS A 291 -1.80 13.81 5.46
C CYS A 291 -2.97 14.53 4.76
N PRO A 292 -2.89 15.85 4.56
CA PRO A 292 -3.96 16.62 3.90
C PRO A 292 -4.36 16.05 2.52
N TYR A 293 -3.41 15.60 1.73
CA TYR A 293 -3.69 15.00 0.42
C TYR A 293 -4.58 13.76 0.55
N ASP A 294 -4.21 12.82 1.44
CA ASP A 294 -4.98 11.60 1.65
C ASP A 294 -6.37 11.87 2.24
N ARG A 295 -6.52 12.88 3.09
CA ARG A 295 -7.86 13.30 3.59
C ARG A 295 -8.76 13.77 2.47
N VAL A 296 -8.25 14.57 1.53
CA VAL A 296 -8.98 15.05 0.36
C VAL A 296 -9.29 13.90 -0.59
N LEU A 297 -8.29 13.06 -0.91
CA LEU A 297 -8.46 11.88 -1.76
C LEU A 297 -9.52 10.92 -1.18
N SER A 298 -9.41 10.58 0.10
CA SER A 298 -10.36 9.73 0.82
C SER A 298 -11.79 10.28 0.80
N THR A 299 -11.94 11.59 0.99
CA THR A 299 -13.25 12.25 0.93
C THR A 299 -13.84 12.16 -0.46
N ARG A 300 -13.05 12.41 -1.52
CA ARG A 300 -13.48 12.32 -2.92
C ARG A 300 -13.88 10.89 -3.30
N LEU A 301 -13.04 9.90 -2.99
CA LEU A 301 -13.33 8.49 -3.32
C LEU A 301 -14.55 7.97 -2.53
N GLY A 302 -14.64 8.32 -1.25
CA GLY A 302 -15.79 7.93 -0.41
C GLY A 302 -17.10 8.56 -0.87
N SER A 303 -17.07 9.84 -1.26
CA SER A 303 -18.24 10.54 -1.80
C SER A 303 -18.73 9.93 -3.11
N GLU A 304 -17.81 9.58 -4.02
CA GLU A 304 -18.16 8.91 -5.28
C GLU A 304 -18.72 7.50 -5.04
N ALA A 305 -18.15 6.75 -4.09
CA ALA A 305 -18.71 5.46 -3.70
C ALA A 305 -20.15 5.60 -3.19
N ALA A 306 -20.43 6.63 -2.39
CA ALA A 306 -21.80 6.95 -1.95
C ALA A 306 -22.72 7.27 -3.14
N GLN A 307 -22.27 8.05 -4.12
CA GLN A 307 -23.05 8.37 -5.32
C GLN A 307 -23.37 7.10 -6.13
N LEU A 308 -22.39 6.21 -6.34
CA LEU A 308 -22.61 4.94 -7.03
C LEU A 308 -23.66 4.06 -6.31
N ILE A 309 -23.67 4.06 -4.98
CA ILE A 309 -24.68 3.33 -4.19
C ILE A 309 -26.07 3.94 -4.42
N LEU A 310 -26.21 5.27 -4.38
CA LEU A 310 -27.47 5.99 -4.65
C LEU A 310 -27.98 5.70 -6.05
N ASP A 311 -27.09 5.63 -7.03
CA ASP A 311 -27.39 5.33 -8.44
C ASP A 311 -27.57 3.82 -8.71
N LYS A 312 -27.44 2.98 -7.68
CA LYS A 312 -27.49 1.49 -7.77
C LYS A 312 -26.48 0.92 -8.77
N GLN A 313 -25.29 1.53 -8.86
CA GLN A 313 -24.19 1.12 -9.74
C GLN A 313 -23.13 0.37 -8.93
N TYR A 314 -23.11 -0.95 -9.07
CA TYR A 314 -22.25 -1.83 -8.31
C TYR A 314 -21.23 -2.55 -9.22
N GLY A 315 -20.24 -3.23 -8.61
CA GLY A 315 -19.24 -4.01 -9.32
C GLY A 315 -18.02 -3.18 -9.74
N TYR A 316 -17.81 -2.02 -9.12
CA TYR A 316 -16.74 -1.09 -9.47
C TYR A 316 -15.73 -0.87 -8.33
N MET A 317 -14.49 -0.59 -8.72
CA MET A 317 -13.54 0.14 -7.89
C MET A 317 -13.70 1.64 -8.19
N VAL A 318 -13.69 2.48 -7.15
CA VAL A 318 -13.61 3.93 -7.30
C VAL A 318 -12.15 4.34 -7.20
N GLY A 319 -11.57 4.90 -8.24
CA GLY A 319 -10.17 5.29 -8.31
C GLY A 319 -9.96 6.68 -8.90
N MET A 320 -8.72 7.13 -8.90
CA MET A 320 -8.28 8.35 -9.59
C MET A 320 -7.69 7.99 -10.95
N VAL A 321 -8.11 8.66 -12.01
CA VAL A 321 -7.54 8.50 -13.36
C VAL A 321 -7.38 9.89 -13.98
N ASN A 322 -6.15 10.28 -14.28
CA ASN A 322 -5.82 11.61 -14.82
C ASN A 322 -6.39 12.74 -13.94
N GLY A 323 -6.21 12.64 -12.62
CA GLY A 323 -6.66 13.64 -11.64
C GLY A 323 -8.18 13.69 -11.40
N LYS A 324 -8.97 12.83 -12.05
CA LYS A 324 -10.44 12.74 -11.90
C LYS A 324 -10.82 11.44 -11.22
N VAL A 325 -11.86 11.49 -10.37
CA VAL A 325 -12.45 10.28 -9.81
C VAL A 325 -13.20 9.55 -10.90
N LYS A 326 -12.98 8.23 -11.00
CA LYS A 326 -13.58 7.34 -11.99
C LYS A 326 -14.02 6.05 -11.34
N LYS A 327 -15.06 5.42 -11.90
CA LYS A 327 -15.43 4.03 -11.63
C LYS A 327 -14.71 3.10 -12.62
N ILE A 328 -14.08 2.07 -12.11
CA ILE A 328 -13.33 1.07 -12.89
C ILE A 328 -13.98 -0.30 -12.62
N PRO A 329 -14.41 -1.06 -13.65
CA PRO A 329 -14.98 -2.38 -13.43
C PRO A 329 -14.02 -3.29 -12.65
N LEU A 330 -14.50 -3.93 -11.57
CA LEU A 330 -13.67 -4.79 -10.73
C LEU A 330 -13.06 -5.96 -11.53
N GLY A 331 -13.80 -6.52 -12.48
CA GLY A 331 -13.30 -7.58 -13.35
C GLY A 331 -12.12 -7.17 -14.23
N GLU A 332 -11.96 -5.88 -14.50
CA GLU A 332 -10.84 -5.38 -15.33
C GLU A 332 -9.58 -5.10 -14.51
N CYS A 333 -9.72 -4.74 -13.24
CA CYS A 333 -8.59 -4.33 -12.40
C CYS A 333 -8.15 -5.38 -11.38
N ALA A 334 -9.04 -6.25 -10.93
CA ALA A 334 -8.73 -7.23 -9.88
C ALA A 334 -7.62 -8.20 -10.30
N GLY A 335 -6.59 -8.24 -9.47
CA GLY A 335 -5.46 -9.16 -9.67
C GLY A 335 -4.33 -8.61 -10.54
N LYS A 336 -4.48 -7.43 -11.13
CA LYS A 336 -3.39 -6.73 -11.83
C LYS A 336 -2.57 -5.92 -10.83
N LEU A 337 -1.27 -5.85 -11.09
CA LEU A 337 -0.32 -5.08 -10.27
C LEU A 337 0.11 -3.84 -11.03
N LYS A 338 0.13 -2.70 -10.35
CA LYS A 338 0.70 -1.45 -10.88
C LYS A 338 2.14 -1.31 -10.37
N THR A 339 3.10 -1.54 -11.25
CA THR A 339 4.53 -1.42 -10.99
C THR A 339 5.07 -0.08 -11.48
N VAL A 340 6.24 0.33 -10.99
CA VAL A 340 6.98 1.46 -11.55
C VAL A 340 7.52 1.08 -12.93
N ASP A 341 7.22 1.87 -13.94
CA ASP A 341 7.88 1.72 -15.24
C ASP A 341 9.31 2.29 -15.12
N PRO A 342 10.36 1.51 -15.43
CA PRO A 342 11.73 2.02 -15.45
C PRO A 342 11.94 3.25 -16.35
N ASN A 343 11.05 3.48 -17.32
CA ASN A 343 11.05 4.64 -18.20
C ASN A 343 10.01 5.71 -17.77
N ALA A 344 9.40 5.59 -16.60
CA ALA A 344 8.51 6.61 -16.07
C ALA A 344 9.22 7.95 -15.94
N GLN A 345 8.47 9.04 -16.10
CA GLN A 345 9.03 10.40 -16.02
C GLN A 345 9.76 10.65 -14.71
N GLU A 346 9.22 10.17 -13.59
CA GLU A 346 9.81 10.33 -12.26
C GLU A 346 11.20 9.67 -12.18
N VAL A 347 11.36 8.47 -12.74
CA VAL A 347 12.64 7.76 -12.78
C VAL A 347 13.63 8.50 -13.68
N LEU A 348 13.21 8.89 -14.89
CA LEU A 348 14.09 9.59 -15.84
C LEU A 348 14.51 10.96 -15.31
N GLN A 349 13.63 11.69 -14.63
CA GLN A 349 13.91 12.98 -14.02
C GLN A 349 14.87 12.82 -12.83
N ALA A 350 14.68 11.83 -11.98
CA ALA A 350 15.59 11.49 -10.90
C ALA A 350 17.01 11.19 -11.42
N LYS A 351 17.14 10.37 -12.48
CA LYS A 351 18.42 10.08 -13.13
C LYS A 351 19.09 11.34 -13.71
N ARG A 352 18.31 12.26 -14.31
CA ARG A 352 18.85 13.55 -14.81
C ARG A 352 19.38 14.44 -13.69
N MET A 353 18.82 14.33 -12.48
CA MET A 353 19.33 15.02 -11.28
C MET A 353 20.56 14.34 -10.66
N GLY A 354 21.00 13.22 -11.24
CA GLY A 354 22.18 12.49 -10.76
C GLY A 354 21.90 11.41 -9.72
N ILE A 355 20.64 11.09 -9.45
CA ILE A 355 20.25 10.00 -8.57
C ILE A 355 20.52 8.67 -9.29
N SER A 356 21.27 7.77 -8.64
CA SER A 356 21.57 6.44 -9.16
C SER A 356 20.45 5.46 -8.79
N PHE A 357 20.15 4.55 -9.71
CA PHE A 357 19.28 3.41 -9.45
C PHE A 357 20.06 2.08 -9.39
N GLY A 358 21.39 2.16 -9.44
CA GLY A 358 22.25 0.97 -9.46
C GLY A 358 22.22 0.18 -10.78
N ASP A 359 21.84 0.81 -11.89
CA ASP A 359 21.69 0.20 -13.22
C ASP A 359 22.74 0.63 -14.26
#